data_c5fcc83fac38607e46701984bd1e620a
#
_entry.id   c5fcc83fac38607e46701984bd1e620a
#
_cell.length_a   1.000
_cell.length_b   1.000
_cell.length_c   1.000
_cell.angle_alpha   90.00
_cell.angle_beta   90.00
_cell.angle_gamma   90.00
#
_symmetry.space_group_name_H-M   'P 1'
#
loop_
_entity.id
_entity.type
_entity.pdbx_description
1 polymer ?
#
loop_
_entity_poly.entity_id
_entity_poly.type
_entity_poly.pdbx_seq_one_letter_code
_entity_poly.pdbx_strand_id
1 'polypeptide(L)'
;MVKRYALLFLTAVLVAVVVNFSVTDISNSLTFAHNQECCVADKAPGEAFTVKITFTNTGKTEGNWSVNIAFEDSSWSQVGIPQNLVLQPEETVTLTWNGMVPTNATINSIARLVVYYDDSFTALNWWIRVVPGAELCIKSSTVE
;
A
#
# COMPACT_ATOMS: atom_id res chain seq x y z
N MET A 1 -54.92 17.76 -40.50
CA MET A 1 -53.90 16.65 -40.70
C MET A 1 -52.51 16.96 -40.21
N VAL A 2 -52.17 18.16 -39.83
CA VAL A 2 -50.79 18.58 -39.45
C VAL A 2 -50.41 18.20 -38.01
N LYS A 3 -51.39 18.03 -37.09
CA LYS A 3 -51.09 17.73 -35.66
C LYS A 3 -50.59 16.31 -35.37
N ARG A 4 -50.84 15.32 -36.24
CA ARG A 4 -50.42 13.92 -35.98
C ARG A 4 -48.97 13.64 -36.36
N TYR A 5 -48.39 14.39 -37.26
CA TYR A 5 -46.98 14.21 -37.67
C TYR A 5 -46.00 14.87 -36.69
N ALA A 6 -46.40 15.96 -36.00
CA ALA A 6 -45.59 16.60 -34.97
C ALA A 6 -45.36 15.71 -33.77
N LEU A 7 -46.36 14.86 -33.40
CA LEU A 7 -46.22 13.95 -32.26
C LEU A 7 -45.32 12.75 -32.55
N LEU A 8 -45.30 12.28 -33.82
CA LEU A 8 -44.42 11.17 -34.24
C LEU A 8 -42.98 11.60 -34.36
N PHE A 9 -42.73 12.84 -34.75
CA PHE A 9 -41.35 13.41 -34.78
C PHE A 9 -40.79 13.62 -33.39
N LEU A 10 -41.61 14.05 -32.44
CA LEU A 10 -41.18 14.27 -31.04
C LEU A 10 -40.81 12.95 -30.34
N THR A 11 -41.55 11.88 -30.59
CA THR A 11 -41.24 10.56 -30.03
C THR A 11 -39.99 9.93 -30.64
N ALA A 12 -39.71 10.13 -31.94
CA ALA A 12 -38.52 9.63 -32.61
C ALA A 12 -37.26 10.35 -32.12
N VAL A 13 -37.32 11.65 -31.84
CA VAL A 13 -36.20 12.42 -31.29
C VAL A 13 -35.91 12.04 -29.86
N LEU A 14 -36.95 11.74 -29.07
CA LEU A 14 -36.82 11.35 -27.65
C LEU A 14 -36.20 9.95 -27.50
N VAL A 15 -36.53 9.02 -28.41
CA VAL A 15 -35.92 7.67 -28.44
C VAL A 15 -34.47 7.73 -28.89
N ALA A 16 -34.10 8.60 -29.85
CA ALA A 16 -32.72 8.78 -30.31
C ALA A 16 -31.81 9.38 -29.20
N VAL A 17 -32.33 10.28 -28.37
CA VAL A 17 -31.58 10.87 -27.25
C VAL A 17 -31.35 9.87 -26.12
N VAL A 18 -32.29 8.97 -25.85
CA VAL A 18 -32.15 7.95 -24.78
C VAL A 18 -31.16 6.84 -25.18
N VAL A 19 -31.03 6.51 -26.47
CA VAL A 19 -30.11 5.46 -26.94
C VAL A 19 -28.65 5.94 -26.96
N ASN A 20 -28.40 7.26 -27.06
CA ASN A 20 -27.04 7.80 -27.07
C ASN A 20 -26.43 8.04 -25.67
N PHE A 21 -27.18 7.86 -24.58
CA PHE A 21 -26.68 8.06 -23.23
C PHE A 21 -26.17 6.77 -22.55
N SER A 22 -26.22 5.63 -23.21
CA SER A 22 -25.97 4.32 -22.58
C SER A 22 -24.66 3.64 -22.97
N VAL A 23 -23.74 4.27 -23.71
CA VAL A 23 -22.56 3.57 -24.24
C VAL A 23 -21.22 4.20 -23.83
N THR A 24 -21.20 5.31 -23.10
CA THR A 24 -19.93 5.97 -22.76
C THR A 24 -19.48 5.83 -21.32
N ASP A 25 -20.23 5.17 -20.44
CA ASP A 25 -19.88 5.09 -19.00
C ASP A 25 -19.40 3.71 -18.51
N ILE A 26 -19.15 2.74 -19.38
CA ILE A 26 -18.68 1.40 -18.96
C ILE A 26 -17.15 1.22 -19.13
N SER A 27 -16.43 2.23 -19.63
CA SER A 27 -14.99 2.06 -19.90
C SER A 27 -14.04 2.65 -18.87
N ASN A 28 -14.52 3.29 -17.81
CA ASN A 28 -13.65 4.00 -16.87
C ASN A 28 -13.68 3.50 -15.42
N SER A 29 -14.26 2.32 -15.13
CA SER A 29 -14.29 1.81 -13.75
C SER A 29 -13.54 0.50 -13.52
N LEU A 30 -12.58 0.13 -14.37
CA LEU A 30 -11.74 -1.06 -14.17
C LEU A 30 -10.26 -0.77 -14.34
N THR A 31 -9.78 0.36 -13.85
CA THR A 31 -8.35 0.54 -13.57
C THR A 31 -8.10 0.61 -12.08
N PHE A 32 -8.65 -0.34 -11.32
CA PHE A 32 -8.01 -0.80 -10.10
C PHE A 32 -7.03 -1.91 -10.45
N ALA A 33 -6.13 -1.67 -11.39
CA ALA A 33 -4.83 -2.29 -11.36
C ALA A 33 -4.03 -1.57 -10.27
N HIS A 34 -4.46 -1.67 -9.03
CA HIS A 34 -3.56 -1.58 -7.94
C HIS A 34 -2.70 -2.84 -8.02
N ASN A 35 -1.67 -2.81 -8.84
CA ASN A 35 -0.50 -3.65 -8.68
C ASN A 35 0.14 -3.24 -7.34
N GLN A 36 -0.54 -3.58 -6.26
CA GLN A 36 0.10 -3.66 -4.98
C GLN A 36 0.90 -4.95 -5.04
N GLU A 37 2.12 -4.84 -5.60
CA GLU A 37 3.13 -5.87 -5.42
C GLU A 37 3.14 -6.18 -3.93
N CYS A 38 2.83 -7.44 -3.60
CA CYS A 38 2.95 -7.93 -2.24
C CYS A 38 4.41 -7.76 -1.83
N CYS A 39 4.65 -6.79 -0.93
CA CYS A 39 5.97 -6.30 -0.61
C CYS A 39 6.49 -7.08 0.60
N VAL A 40 7.11 -8.22 0.33
CA VAL A 40 7.85 -9.01 1.32
C VAL A 40 9.34 -8.82 1.05
N ALA A 41 10.07 -8.30 2.03
CA ALA A 41 11.52 -8.24 1.99
C ALA A 41 12.11 -9.44 2.73
N ASP A 42 12.90 -10.25 2.05
CA ASP A 42 13.65 -11.33 2.66
C ASP A 42 14.89 -10.78 3.35
N LYS A 43 15.06 -11.10 4.64
CA LYS A 43 16.14 -10.61 5.49
C LYS A 43 16.66 -11.72 6.41
N ALA A 44 17.96 -11.82 6.56
CA ALA A 44 18.57 -12.71 7.53
C ALA A 44 18.55 -12.11 8.95
N PRO A 45 18.61 -12.94 10.02
CA PRO A 45 18.86 -12.44 11.36
C PRO A 45 20.12 -11.57 11.42
N GLY A 46 20.01 -10.39 12.03
CA GLY A 46 21.10 -9.40 12.09
C GLY A 46 21.28 -8.57 10.83
N GLU A 47 20.51 -8.77 9.77
CA GLU A 47 20.57 -7.96 8.55
C GLU A 47 19.87 -6.62 8.73
N ALA A 48 20.48 -5.55 8.22
CA ALA A 48 19.92 -4.21 8.26
C ALA A 48 18.80 -4.02 7.22
N PHE A 49 17.84 -3.14 7.54
CA PHE A 49 16.82 -2.68 6.62
C PHE A 49 16.58 -1.18 6.72
N THR A 50 16.00 -0.61 5.69
CA THR A 50 15.58 0.79 5.66
C THR A 50 14.13 0.88 5.22
N VAL A 51 13.32 1.64 5.96
CA VAL A 51 11.93 1.95 5.63
C VAL A 51 11.84 3.41 5.23
N LYS A 52 11.15 3.70 4.12
CA LYS A 52 10.82 5.05 3.68
C LYS A 52 9.31 5.15 3.51
N ILE A 53 8.70 6.13 4.16
CA ILE A 53 7.25 6.38 4.08
C ILE A 53 7.03 7.84 3.78
N THR A 54 6.19 8.09 2.77
CA THR A 54 5.82 9.45 2.36
C THR A 54 4.46 9.80 2.97
N PHE A 55 4.40 10.94 3.64
CA PHE A 55 3.21 11.49 4.28
C PHE A 55 2.80 12.79 3.60
N THR A 56 1.51 13.03 3.51
CA THR A 56 0.94 14.26 2.96
C THR A 56 -0.13 14.78 3.92
N ASN A 57 -0.10 16.07 4.22
CA ASN A 57 -1.19 16.71 4.96
C ASN A 57 -2.34 17.02 3.99
N THR A 58 -3.39 16.20 4.00
CA THR A 58 -4.61 16.41 3.21
C THR A 58 -5.65 17.31 3.89
N GLY A 59 -5.31 17.83 5.07
CA GLY A 59 -6.13 18.78 5.83
C GLY A 59 -6.04 20.21 5.28
N LYS A 60 -6.79 21.11 5.90
CA LYS A 60 -6.86 22.54 5.53
C LYS A 60 -5.99 23.45 6.40
N THR A 61 -5.37 22.91 7.44
CA THR A 61 -4.52 23.63 8.39
C THR A 61 -3.21 22.89 8.58
N GLU A 62 -2.18 23.60 9.05
CA GLU A 62 -0.95 22.98 9.54
C GLU A 62 -1.27 21.91 10.58
N GLY A 63 -0.58 20.78 10.50
CA GLY A 63 -0.65 19.69 11.45
C GLY A 63 0.72 19.32 12.01
N ASN A 64 0.72 18.75 13.22
CA ASN A 64 1.92 18.26 13.90
C ASN A 64 1.63 16.86 14.45
N TRP A 65 2.45 15.87 14.06
CA TRP A 65 2.29 14.47 14.42
C TRP A 65 3.58 13.90 14.98
N SER A 66 3.47 13.01 15.95
CA SER A 66 4.56 12.10 16.34
C SER A 66 4.38 10.80 15.59
N VAL A 67 5.28 10.48 14.68
CA VAL A 67 5.19 9.30 13.80
C VAL A 67 6.27 8.29 14.18
N ASN A 68 5.89 7.04 14.31
CA ASN A 68 6.81 5.93 14.50
C ASN A 68 6.42 4.72 13.66
N ILE A 69 7.31 3.75 13.56
CA ILE A 69 7.05 2.46 12.90
C ILE A 69 7.37 1.31 13.84
N ALA A 70 6.74 0.17 13.59
CA ALA A 70 7.17 -1.12 14.13
C ALA A 70 7.05 -2.20 13.05
N PHE A 71 7.90 -3.21 13.13
CA PHE A 71 7.68 -4.51 12.52
C PHE A 71 7.21 -5.46 13.61
N GLU A 72 6.03 -6.06 13.43
CA GLU A 72 5.37 -6.87 14.44
C GLU A 72 5.02 -8.26 13.94
N ASP A 73 5.34 -9.25 14.76
CA ASP A 73 5.10 -10.66 14.55
C ASP A 73 4.98 -11.35 15.93
N SER A 74 4.53 -12.59 15.96
CA SER A 74 4.43 -13.41 17.17
C SER A 74 5.79 -13.80 17.79
N SER A 75 6.88 -13.76 17.01
CA SER A 75 8.22 -14.21 17.43
C SER A 75 9.20 -13.06 17.69
N TRP A 76 8.99 -11.87 17.11
CA TRP A 76 9.84 -10.71 17.30
C TRP A 76 9.11 -9.41 16.98
N SER A 77 9.60 -8.32 17.55
CA SER A 77 9.13 -6.97 17.27
C SER A 77 10.33 -6.03 17.20
N GLN A 78 10.34 -5.19 16.19
CA GLN A 78 11.34 -4.13 16.00
C GLN A 78 10.64 -2.79 15.95
N VAL A 79 10.90 -1.94 16.93
CA VAL A 79 10.30 -0.60 17.02
C VAL A 79 11.31 0.45 16.58
N GLY A 80 10.88 1.38 15.74
CA GLY A 80 11.67 2.51 15.28
C GLY A 80 11.82 3.61 16.33
N ILE A 81 12.51 4.68 15.97
CA ILE A 81 12.62 5.90 16.78
C ILE A 81 11.53 6.86 16.30
N PRO A 82 10.68 7.41 17.21
CA PRO A 82 9.67 8.39 16.85
C PRO A 82 10.28 9.62 16.17
N GLN A 83 9.60 10.13 15.15
CA GLN A 83 9.98 11.35 14.44
C GLN A 83 8.81 12.35 14.48
N ASN A 84 9.11 13.62 14.72
CA ASN A 84 8.11 14.68 14.64
C ASN A 84 7.92 15.09 13.18
N LEU A 85 6.67 15.23 12.77
CA LEU A 85 6.27 15.61 11.44
C LEU A 85 5.35 16.82 11.50
N VAL A 86 5.81 17.98 11.00
CA VAL A 86 5.01 19.20 10.88
C VAL A 86 4.82 19.47 9.40
N LEU A 87 3.57 19.56 8.93
CA LEU A 87 3.24 19.77 7.53
C LEU A 87 2.17 20.87 7.38
N GLN A 88 2.41 21.77 6.43
CA GLN A 88 1.39 22.68 5.90
C GLN A 88 0.34 21.91 5.08
N PRO A 89 -0.84 22.48 4.81
CA PRO A 89 -1.79 21.87 3.86
C PRO A 89 -1.11 21.52 2.53
N GLU A 90 -1.42 20.34 2.01
CA GLU A 90 -0.88 19.75 0.75
C GLU A 90 0.64 19.50 0.76
N GLU A 91 1.34 19.81 1.85
CA GLU A 91 2.77 19.49 1.95
C GLU A 91 3.00 17.99 2.09
N THR A 92 4.09 17.52 1.47
CA THR A 92 4.48 16.12 1.43
C THR A 92 5.93 15.96 1.88
N VAL A 93 6.17 15.04 2.81
CA VAL A 93 7.50 14.70 3.33
C VAL A 93 7.71 13.20 3.37
N THR A 94 8.93 12.74 3.08
CA THR A 94 9.33 11.34 3.24
C THR A 94 10.19 11.18 4.49
N LEU A 95 9.72 10.39 5.44
CA LEU A 95 10.49 9.98 6.62
C LEU A 95 11.23 8.67 6.33
N THR A 96 12.37 8.49 6.99
CA THR A 96 13.23 7.32 6.83
C THR A 96 13.57 6.73 8.20
N TRP A 97 13.41 5.41 8.33
CA TRP A 97 13.83 4.64 9.50
C TRP A 97 14.80 3.55 9.08
N ASN A 98 15.84 3.38 9.89
CA ASN A 98 16.77 2.27 9.74
C ASN A 98 16.60 1.30 10.92
N GLY A 99 16.66 0.02 10.64
CA GLY A 99 16.53 -1.03 11.63
C GLY A 99 17.40 -2.23 11.30
N MET A 100 17.33 -3.23 12.15
CA MET A 100 18.03 -4.50 12.01
C MET A 100 17.12 -5.63 12.45
N VAL A 101 17.04 -6.69 11.68
CA VAL A 101 16.32 -7.91 12.10
C VAL A 101 16.99 -8.47 13.35
N PRO A 102 16.26 -8.80 14.43
CA PRO A 102 16.84 -9.38 15.62
C PRO A 102 17.68 -10.62 15.29
N THR A 103 18.86 -10.74 15.92
CA THR A 103 19.77 -11.88 15.69
C THR A 103 19.18 -13.22 16.12
N ASN A 104 18.18 -13.20 16.99
CA ASN A 104 17.43 -14.36 17.47
C ASN A 104 16.06 -14.51 16.79
N ALA A 105 15.78 -13.77 15.71
CA ALA A 105 14.52 -13.90 14.98
C ALA A 105 14.36 -15.31 14.41
N THR A 106 13.16 -15.85 14.52
CA THR A 106 12.85 -17.21 14.07
C THR A 106 12.85 -17.27 12.55
N ILE A 107 13.59 -18.21 11.97
CA ILE A 107 13.58 -18.45 10.53
C ILE A 107 12.16 -18.78 10.06
N ASN A 108 11.78 -18.23 8.90
CA ASN A 108 10.43 -18.27 8.29
C ASN A 108 9.36 -17.48 9.06
N SER A 109 9.69 -16.73 10.11
CA SER A 109 8.77 -15.76 10.68
C SER A 109 8.54 -14.60 9.71
N ILE A 110 7.36 -13.95 9.81
CA ILE A 110 6.96 -12.84 8.95
C ILE A 110 6.42 -11.72 9.84
N ALA A 111 7.13 -10.59 9.88
CA ALA A 111 6.72 -9.42 10.64
C ALA A 111 6.12 -8.34 9.73
N ARG A 112 4.99 -7.80 10.14
CA ARG A 112 4.25 -6.77 9.39
C ARG A 112 4.69 -5.37 9.78
N LEU A 113 4.83 -4.49 8.80
CA LEU A 113 5.07 -3.07 9.05
C LEU A 113 3.80 -2.37 9.51
N VAL A 114 3.89 -1.73 10.66
CA VAL A 114 2.83 -0.91 11.27
C VAL A 114 3.37 0.51 11.46
N VAL A 115 2.57 1.50 11.10
CA VAL A 115 2.87 2.92 11.32
C VAL A 115 1.98 3.43 12.44
N TYR A 116 2.59 4.03 13.44
CA TYR A 116 1.92 4.68 14.56
C TYR A 116 2.00 6.20 14.39
N TYR A 117 0.92 6.89 14.60
CA TYR A 117 0.84 8.36 14.61
C TYR A 117 -0.22 8.80 15.62
N ASP A 118 0.21 9.64 16.56
CA ASP A 118 -0.59 10.04 17.71
C ASP A 118 -1.20 8.83 18.44
N ASP A 119 -2.52 8.79 18.63
CA ASP A 119 -3.24 7.68 19.28
C ASP A 119 -3.78 6.63 18.28
N SER A 120 -3.29 6.65 17.04
CA SER A 120 -3.75 5.78 15.96
C SER A 120 -2.62 4.96 15.35
N PHE A 121 -2.99 3.91 14.58
CA PHE A 121 -2.03 3.15 13.80
C PHE A 121 -2.62 2.68 12.47
N THR A 122 -1.73 2.42 11.50
CA THR A 122 -2.08 1.80 10.21
C THR A 122 -1.13 0.66 9.92
N ALA A 123 -1.67 -0.55 9.76
CA ALA A 123 -0.90 -1.70 9.31
C ALA A 123 -0.74 -1.64 7.78
N LEU A 124 0.49 -1.51 7.31
CA LEU A 124 0.80 -1.42 5.88
C LEU A 124 0.86 -2.80 5.23
N ASN A 125 0.84 -2.83 3.90
CA ASN A 125 0.97 -4.06 3.13
C ASN A 125 2.44 -4.38 2.82
N TRP A 126 3.30 -4.27 3.84
CA TRP A 126 4.72 -4.56 3.79
C TRP A 126 5.12 -5.51 4.90
N TRP A 127 6.00 -6.47 4.61
CA TRP A 127 6.49 -7.46 5.58
C TRP A 127 7.99 -7.68 5.42
N ILE A 128 8.62 -8.08 6.52
CA ILE A 128 9.93 -8.74 6.52
C ILE A 128 9.70 -10.22 6.77
N ARG A 129 10.20 -11.07 5.87
CA ARG A 129 10.32 -12.51 6.09
C ARG A 129 11.76 -12.83 6.50
N VAL A 130 11.91 -13.54 7.61
CA VAL A 130 13.22 -13.97 8.11
C VAL A 130 13.66 -15.23 7.36
N VAL A 131 14.78 -15.13 6.65
CA VAL A 131 15.35 -16.24 5.87
C VAL A 131 16.72 -16.63 6.42
N PRO A 132 17.23 -17.88 6.15
CA PRO A 132 18.59 -18.23 6.54
C PRO A 132 19.63 -17.28 5.91
N GLY A 133 20.64 -16.86 6.68
CA GLY A 133 21.73 -16.03 6.17
C GLY A 133 22.69 -16.81 5.29
N ALA A 134 22.82 -18.12 5.51
CA ALA A 134 23.57 -19.04 4.67
C ALA A 134 22.91 -20.41 4.74
N GLU A 135 22.84 -21.10 3.58
CA GLU A 135 22.27 -22.44 3.48
C GLU A 135 23.22 -23.35 2.69
N LEU A 136 23.55 -24.51 3.27
CA LEU A 136 24.35 -25.53 2.60
C LEU A 136 23.43 -26.49 1.84
N CYS A 137 23.62 -26.57 0.53
CA CYS A 137 22.93 -27.53 -0.34
C CYS A 137 23.92 -28.56 -0.90
N ILE A 138 23.66 -29.86 -0.70
CA ILE A 138 24.39 -30.93 -1.37
C ILE A 138 23.88 -31.07 -2.80
N LYS A 139 24.71 -30.73 -3.78
CA LYS A 139 24.34 -30.77 -5.19
C LYS A 139 24.54 -32.16 -5.86
N SER A 140 25.45 -32.97 -5.33
CA SER A 140 25.66 -34.34 -5.81
C SER A 140 26.36 -35.18 -4.76
N SER A 141 26.09 -36.51 -4.76
CA SER A 141 26.83 -37.50 -4.01
C SER A 141 26.99 -38.75 -4.88
N THR A 142 28.15 -39.38 -4.89
CA THR A 142 28.43 -40.68 -5.53
C THR A 142 29.08 -41.62 -4.54
N VAL A 143 28.74 -42.89 -4.62
CA VAL A 143 29.41 -43.99 -3.92
C VAL A 143 29.85 -44.97 -5.01
N GLU A 144 31.14 -45.23 -5.11
CA GLU A 144 31.77 -46.21 -6.03
C GLU A 144 32.08 -47.50 -5.31
#